data_ceaf93540a3af826a7439517c73d9d7b
#
_entry.id   ceaf93540a3af826a7439517c73d9d7b
#
_cell.length_a   1.000
_cell.length_b   1.000
_cell.length_c   1.000
_cell.angle_alpha   90.00
_cell.angle_beta   90.00
_cell.angle_gamma   90.00
#
_symmetry.space_group_name_H-M   'P 1'
#
loop_
_entity.id
_entity.type
_entity.pdbx_description
1 polymer ?
#
loop_
_entity_poly.entity_id
_entity_poly.type
_entity_poly.pdbx_seq_one_letter_code
_entity_poly.pdbx_strand_id
1 'polypeptide(L)'
;ESPVGLPPAVHKYPAATGHNYYQSSIASNTTTTTRSPIDDGARTALPSPAMSSPYSAHWLSLVGTIWLQTINGPNSDFPVYSSQLKRISQVQLNFLAFASDAGKLFGWFSGVAALYVPLPIVAFVGACFGLVGYGVQFLLLDSPGLKFWHLFLLTALAGNGICWINTVCYLLSVKNFASRSRVAVSLATSYLGLSAKVYTSLAETMPRLADSKAKTYLLLNAVVPMIVTVFVAPALRLFDLKSDSMASTDTAFLVMFAITLATGACAVVGSIGSTASGLSSREHMVSLSVLLAVPMLIPAALKIRESMNKIWEAKRENRIHDLGTDDAVVVIEVMDLETKEEEIVVAEENPQEEIGGLQLLKKPDFWLYFFSYMFSGTLGLVFLNNLGQIAESRGLGQTSTLVSLSSSFGFFGRLLPSFMDYYSAKSGHSISRTGSMASLMAPMACAFFLLLNPGSVFLYASTAIIGTCTGAITSVAVSATSELFGAKNFGVNHNVLVSNIPVGSLCFGYFSAFLYQREAGARGAATCSGASCYQATFAIWGATCVVGTLLCVVLYVRSRSFAGRLPVRLQWLSRVA
;
A
#
# COMPACT_ATOMS: atom_id res chain seq x y z
N GLU A 1 -67.87 -3.73 25.71
CA GLU A 1 -68.08 -4.96 26.53
C GLU A 1 -66.71 -5.63 26.74
N SER A 2 -66.22 -5.50 27.96
CA SER A 2 -65.18 -6.37 28.57
C SER A 2 -65.90 -7.66 29.06
N PRO A 3 -65.24 -8.76 29.48
CA PRO A 3 -64.16 -8.76 30.49
C PRO A 3 -63.06 -9.83 30.38
N VAL A 4 -61.92 -9.56 31.03
CA VAL A 4 -61.27 -10.25 32.16
C VAL A 4 -60.91 -11.74 32.01
N GLY A 5 -59.63 -12.05 32.23
CA GLY A 5 -59.14 -13.40 32.55
C GLY A 5 -57.62 -13.51 32.67
N LEU A 6 -57.10 -13.29 33.88
CA LEU A 6 -55.77 -13.70 34.39
C LEU A 6 -55.89 -15.04 35.15
N PRO A 7 -54.78 -15.60 35.70
CA PRO A 7 -53.85 -16.60 35.16
C PRO A 7 -54.09 -17.98 35.84
N PRO A 8 -53.29 -18.98 35.93
CA PRO A 8 -52.03 -19.20 36.64
C PRO A 8 -51.10 -20.29 35.98
N ALA A 9 -49.99 -20.71 36.42
CA ALA A 9 -49.27 -21.05 37.62
C ALA A 9 -47.93 -21.71 37.18
N VAL A 10 -46.86 -21.32 37.73
CA VAL A 10 -45.94 -21.97 38.70
C VAL A 10 -45.82 -23.49 38.61
N HIS A 11 -44.67 -24.01 38.21
CA HIS A 11 -44.13 -25.24 38.76
C HIS A 11 -42.64 -25.15 39.04
N LYS A 12 -42.37 -25.58 40.23
CA LYS A 12 -41.19 -25.63 41.09
C LYS A 12 -40.12 -26.63 40.63
N TYR A 13 -38.90 -26.36 41.13
CA TYR A 13 -37.68 -27.14 41.25
C TYR A 13 -37.84 -28.61 41.71
N PRO A 14 -36.73 -29.44 41.62
CA PRO A 14 -35.93 -29.56 42.82
C PRO A 14 -34.40 -29.53 42.64
N ALA A 15 -33.77 -29.18 43.76
CA ALA A 15 -32.34 -29.18 44.00
C ALA A 15 -31.86 -30.56 44.49
N ALA A 16 -30.57 -30.86 44.28
CA ALA A 16 -29.75 -31.76 45.09
C ALA A 16 -28.31 -31.36 44.92
N THR A 17 -27.66 -30.74 45.86
CA THR A 17 -26.82 -31.16 46.99
C THR A 17 -25.60 -32.01 46.62
N GLY A 18 -24.43 -31.50 46.99
CA GLY A 18 -23.17 -32.25 47.07
C GLY A 18 -21.99 -31.35 47.45
N HIS A 19 -21.82 -31.18 48.74
CA HIS A 19 -20.67 -30.63 49.44
C HIS A 19 -19.37 -31.33 49.04
N ASN A 20 -18.21 -30.61 48.97
CA ASN A 20 -17.10 -30.95 49.87
C ASN A 20 -16.10 -29.77 49.99
N TYR A 21 -15.97 -29.33 51.22
CA TYR A 21 -14.93 -28.53 51.83
C TYR A 21 -13.60 -29.31 51.85
N TYR A 22 -12.47 -28.64 51.60
CA TYR A 22 -11.22 -28.94 52.29
C TYR A 22 -10.52 -27.67 52.74
N GLN A 23 -10.63 -27.45 54.05
CA GLN A 23 -9.77 -26.60 54.86
C GLN A 23 -8.64 -27.47 55.40
N SER A 24 -7.39 -27.00 55.36
CA SER A 24 -6.36 -27.39 56.35
C SER A 24 -5.29 -26.31 56.30
N SER A 25 -5.20 -25.49 57.26
CA SER A 25 -4.57 -25.58 58.61
C SER A 25 -3.06 -25.41 58.54
N ILE A 26 -2.66 -24.29 59.10
CA ILE A 26 -1.32 -23.85 59.52
C ILE A 26 -0.77 -24.87 60.54
N ALA A 27 0.47 -25.31 60.32
CA ALA A 27 1.29 -25.87 61.39
C ALA A 27 2.74 -25.41 61.23
N SER A 28 3.15 -24.58 62.14
CA SER A 28 4.52 -24.27 62.48
C SER A 28 5.26 -25.51 62.97
N ASN A 29 6.45 -25.78 62.47
CA ASN A 29 7.45 -26.54 63.20
C ASN A 29 8.87 -26.07 62.86
N THR A 30 9.44 -25.43 63.82
CA THR A 30 10.87 -25.21 64.06
C THR A 30 11.57 -26.56 64.28
N THR A 31 12.58 -26.87 63.49
CA THR A 31 13.66 -27.74 63.92
C THR A 31 14.98 -27.41 63.22
N THR A 32 15.93 -27.21 64.04
CA THR A 32 17.34 -26.89 63.84
C THR A 32 18.14 -28.02 63.20
N THR A 33 19.28 -27.60 62.59
CA THR A 33 20.54 -28.34 62.31
C THR A 33 20.58 -29.23 61.08
N THR A 34 21.45 -29.01 60.19
CA THR A 34 22.86 -29.34 60.11
C THR A 34 23.44 -28.91 58.75
N ARG A 35 24.58 -28.28 58.79
CA ARG A 35 25.43 -27.91 57.65
C ARG A 35 26.09 -29.15 57.06
N SER A 36 26.05 -29.31 55.75
CA SER A 36 27.04 -30.05 54.96
C SER A 36 27.07 -29.53 53.53
N PRO A 37 28.11 -29.79 52.71
CA PRO A 37 28.81 -28.70 52.03
C PRO A 37 28.40 -28.56 50.54
N ILE A 38 28.59 -27.34 50.05
CA ILE A 38 28.96 -26.90 48.70
C ILE A 38 28.86 -27.99 47.63
N ASP A 39 27.84 -27.86 46.76
CA ASP A 39 27.85 -28.41 45.42
C ASP A 39 27.78 -27.22 44.46
N ASP A 40 28.93 -26.93 43.84
CA ASP A 40 29.08 -25.96 42.74
C ASP A 40 28.43 -26.57 41.49
N GLY A 41 27.37 -25.99 40.98
CA GLY A 41 26.98 -26.34 39.64
C GLY A 41 25.49 -26.27 39.29
N ALA A 42 24.82 -25.17 39.52
CA ALA A 42 23.65 -24.81 38.69
C ALA A 42 23.47 -23.31 38.72
N ARG A 43 24.27 -22.61 37.93
CA ARG A 43 23.85 -21.29 37.42
C ARG A 43 22.60 -21.55 36.60
N THR A 44 21.44 -21.35 37.20
CA THR A 44 20.20 -21.13 36.46
C THR A 44 20.48 -19.91 35.57
N ALA A 45 20.75 -20.19 34.30
CA ALA A 45 20.79 -19.17 33.27
C ALA A 45 19.45 -18.43 33.32
N LEU A 46 19.45 -17.21 33.82
CA LEU A 46 18.37 -16.28 33.60
C LEU A 46 18.06 -16.33 32.09
N PRO A 47 16.79 -16.46 31.67
CA PRO A 47 16.46 -16.41 30.28
C PRO A 47 17.00 -15.09 29.74
N SER A 48 17.93 -15.17 28.79
CA SER A 48 18.44 -14.01 28.09
C SER A 48 17.25 -13.19 27.63
N PRO A 49 17.19 -11.86 27.89
CA PRO A 49 16.11 -11.03 27.43
C PRO A 49 16.00 -11.24 25.92
N ALA A 50 14.83 -11.70 25.47
CA ALA A 50 14.55 -11.86 24.05
C ALA A 50 14.93 -10.53 23.39
N MET A 51 15.98 -10.56 22.55
CA MET A 51 16.53 -9.40 21.89
C MET A 51 15.41 -8.76 21.06
N SER A 52 14.77 -7.72 21.59
CA SER A 52 13.80 -6.91 20.85
C SER A 52 14.48 -6.47 19.56
N SER A 53 13.81 -6.69 18.42
CA SER A 53 14.40 -6.29 17.14
C SER A 53 14.64 -4.77 17.14
N PRO A 54 15.80 -4.31 16.70
CA PRO A 54 16.14 -2.90 16.80
C PRO A 54 15.14 -2.05 16.02
N TYR A 55 14.67 -0.96 16.61
CA TYR A 55 13.70 -0.04 16.03
C TYR A 55 14.15 0.52 14.67
N SER A 56 15.47 0.72 14.50
CA SER A 56 16.09 1.07 13.21
C SER A 56 15.78 0.09 12.08
N ALA A 57 15.57 -1.21 12.39
CA ALA A 57 15.26 -2.23 11.38
C ALA A 57 13.84 -2.10 10.82
N HIS A 58 12.87 -1.63 11.62
CA HIS A 58 11.51 -1.33 11.14
C HIS A 58 11.55 -0.21 10.09
N TRP A 59 12.28 0.86 10.37
CA TRP A 59 12.45 1.98 9.44
C TRP A 59 13.23 1.57 8.19
N LEU A 60 14.22 0.69 8.32
CA LEU A 60 14.94 0.15 7.19
C LEU A 60 13.99 -0.65 6.28
N SER A 61 13.04 -1.41 6.85
CA SER A 61 12.03 -2.12 6.07
C SER A 61 11.12 -1.16 5.30
N LEU A 62 10.73 -0.02 5.88
CA LEU A 62 9.93 1.00 5.20
C LEU A 62 10.70 1.65 4.04
N VAL A 63 11.98 1.99 4.24
CA VAL A 63 12.83 2.53 3.16
C VAL A 63 12.99 1.50 2.04
N GLY A 64 13.20 0.23 2.38
CA GLY A 64 13.22 -0.85 1.40
C GLY A 64 11.92 -0.96 0.60
N THR A 65 10.78 -0.82 1.29
CA THR A 65 9.46 -0.78 0.67
C THR A 65 9.31 0.43 -0.27
N ILE A 66 9.79 1.61 0.13
CA ILE A 66 9.80 2.82 -0.71
C ILE A 66 10.59 2.58 -2.00
N TRP A 67 11.78 2.01 -1.91
CA TRP A 67 12.60 1.73 -3.09
C TRP A 67 11.97 0.69 -4.02
N LEU A 68 11.38 -0.38 -3.46
CA LEU A 68 10.62 -1.35 -4.26
C LEU A 68 9.42 -0.71 -4.95
N GLN A 69 8.65 0.12 -4.25
CA GLN A 69 7.50 0.82 -4.85
C GLN A 69 7.94 1.79 -5.96
N THR A 70 9.07 2.47 -5.79
CA THR A 70 9.61 3.40 -6.79
C THR A 70 9.85 2.73 -8.15
N ILE A 71 10.23 1.45 -8.14
CA ILE A 71 10.53 0.71 -9.39
C ILE A 71 9.42 -0.26 -9.81
N ASN A 72 8.35 -0.41 -9.04
CA ASN A 72 7.34 -1.45 -9.26
C ASN A 72 6.17 -1.02 -10.17
N GLY A 73 6.34 0.02 -10.95
CA GLY A 73 5.32 0.50 -11.89
C GLY A 73 5.75 0.49 -13.37
N PRO A 74 6.40 -0.58 -13.89
CA PRO A 74 6.82 -0.62 -15.30
C PRO A 74 5.65 -0.59 -16.28
N ASN A 75 4.43 -0.91 -15.86
CA ASN A 75 3.23 -0.74 -16.68
C ASN A 75 2.83 0.74 -16.88
N SER A 76 3.30 1.65 -16.02
CA SER A 76 2.97 3.07 -16.11
C SER A 76 3.79 3.81 -17.18
N ASP A 77 4.89 3.24 -17.66
CA ASP A 77 5.72 3.81 -18.73
C ASP A 77 5.36 3.23 -20.11
N PHE A 78 4.50 2.19 -20.19
CA PHE A 78 4.05 1.57 -21.42
C PHE A 78 3.56 2.59 -22.49
N PRO A 79 2.74 3.61 -22.16
CA PRO A 79 2.31 4.60 -23.14
C PRO A 79 3.46 5.40 -23.80
N VAL A 80 4.62 5.49 -23.15
CA VAL A 80 5.77 6.27 -23.63
C VAL A 80 6.50 5.58 -24.79
N TYR A 81 6.49 4.25 -24.83
CA TYR A 81 7.21 3.46 -25.86
C TYR A 81 6.32 2.58 -26.73
N SER A 82 5.05 2.41 -26.35
CA SER A 82 4.12 1.49 -27.05
C SER A 82 3.94 1.78 -28.53
N SER A 83 3.94 3.06 -28.91
CA SER A 83 3.83 3.49 -30.34
C SER A 83 5.03 3.03 -31.20
N GLN A 84 6.17 2.69 -30.58
CA GLN A 84 7.34 2.19 -31.26
C GLN A 84 7.39 0.67 -31.41
N LEU A 85 6.41 -0.05 -30.86
CA LEU A 85 6.25 -1.48 -31.06
C LEU A 85 5.75 -1.72 -32.49
N LYS A 86 6.69 -1.81 -33.44
CA LYS A 86 6.43 -2.03 -34.86
C LYS A 86 5.62 -3.33 -35.05
N ARG A 87 4.69 -3.35 -36.03
CA ARG A 87 3.87 -4.50 -36.44
C ARG A 87 2.67 -4.83 -35.52
N ILE A 88 2.30 -3.96 -34.58
CA ILE A 88 1.16 -4.15 -33.69
C ILE A 88 0.08 -3.13 -34.05
N SER A 89 -1.15 -3.59 -34.27
CA SER A 89 -2.29 -2.70 -34.52
C SER A 89 -2.69 -1.96 -33.26
N GLN A 90 -3.42 -0.83 -33.41
CA GLN A 90 -3.89 -0.03 -32.28
C GLN A 90 -4.76 -0.85 -31.29
N VAL A 91 -5.59 -1.75 -31.81
CA VAL A 91 -6.39 -2.68 -30.99
C VAL A 91 -5.50 -3.62 -30.19
N GLN A 92 -4.46 -4.15 -30.83
CA GLN A 92 -3.48 -5.03 -30.16
C GLN A 92 -2.67 -4.29 -29.11
N LEU A 93 -2.34 -2.98 -29.30
CA LEU A 93 -1.70 -2.17 -28.28
C LEU A 93 -2.59 -2.02 -27.03
N ASN A 94 -3.89 -1.80 -27.21
CA ASN A 94 -4.85 -1.75 -26.09
C ASN A 94 -4.95 -3.09 -25.36
N PHE A 95 -4.96 -4.21 -26.09
CA PHE A 95 -4.92 -5.54 -25.49
C PHE A 95 -3.57 -5.79 -24.77
N LEU A 96 -2.48 -5.23 -25.26
CA LEU A 96 -1.18 -5.37 -24.59
C LEU A 96 -1.12 -4.54 -23.30
N ALA A 97 -1.71 -3.35 -23.26
CA ALA A 97 -1.89 -2.58 -22.04
C ALA A 97 -2.74 -3.36 -21.01
N PHE A 98 -3.84 -3.98 -21.47
CA PHE A 98 -4.66 -4.88 -20.65
C PHE A 98 -3.89 -6.12 -20.19
N ALA A 99 -2.93 -6.65 -20.96
CA ALA A 99 -2.20 -7.87 -20.60
C ALA A 99 -1.50 -7.75 -19.26
N SER A 100 -0.88 -6.58 -18.95
CA SER A 100 -0.29 -6.34 -17.63
C SER A 100 -1.32 -6.41 -16.51
N ASP A 101 -2.52 -5.88 -16.74
CA ASP A 101 -3.61 -5.98 -15.76
C ASP A 101 -4.16 -7.41 -15.67
N ALA A 102 -4.22 -8.17 -16.77
CA ALA A 102 -4.64 -9.56 -16.77
C ALA A 102 -3.76 -10.45 -15.87
N GLY A 103 -2.45 -10.17 -15.81
CA GLY A 103 -1.53 -10.84 -14.90
C GLY A 103 -1.92 -10.70 -13.42
N LYS A 104 -2.57 -9.60 -13.05
CA LYS A 104 -3.01 -9.34 -11.66
C LYS A 104 -4.14 -10.28 -11.19
N LEU A 105 -4.85 -10.97 -12.10
CA LEU A 105 -5.82 -12.01 -11.74
C LEU A 105 -5.20 -13.11 -10.89
N PHE A 106 -3.93 -13.39 -11.10
CA PHE A 106 -3.17 -14.40 -10.36
C PHE A 106 -2.43 -13.84 -9.15
N GLY A 107 -2.63 -12.56 -8.84
CA GLY A 107 -1.96 -11.88 -7.72
C GLY A 107 -2.25 -12.52 -6.34
N TRP A 108 -3.40 -13.16 -6.14
CA TRP A 108 -3.76 -13.82 -4.89
C TRP A 108 -2.80 -14.96 -4.50
N PHE A 109 -2.12 -15.59 -5.48
CA PHE A 109 -1.05 -16.55 -5.19
C PHE A 109 0.09 -15.94 -4.39
N SER A 110 0.44 -14.67 -4.64
CA SER A 110 1.46 -13.97 -3.85
C SER A 110 1.04 -13.77 -2.39
N GLY A 111 -0.26 -13.51 -2.17
CA GLY A 111 -0.83 -13.41 -0.82
C GLY A 111 -0.77 -14.73 -0.07
N VAL A 112 -1.09 -15.85 -0.75
CA VAL A 112 -0.96 -17.20 -0.17
C VAL A 112 0.51 -17.52 0.08
N ALA A 113 1.40 -17.27 -0.89
CA ALA A 113 2.84 -17.50 -0.73
C ALA A 113 3.40 -16.74 0.47
N ALA A 114 2.98 -15.50 0.70
CA ALA A 114 3.43 -14.68 1.82
C ALA A 114 3.01 -15.19 3.21
N LEU A 115 2.08 -16.16 3.30
CA LEU A 115 1.72 -16.83 4.55
C LEU A 115 2.72 -17.94 4.93
N TYR A 116 3.40 -18.55 3.95
CA TYR A 116 4.23 -19.73 4.14
C TYR A 116 5.70 -19.51 3.79
N VAL A 117 6.01 -18.48 3.01
CA VAL A 117 7.34 -18.23 2.45
C VAL A 117 7.85 -16.86 2.96
N PRO A 118 9.15 -16.74 3.31
CA PRO A 118 9.75 -15.45 3.70
C PRO A 118 9.54 -14.36 2.66
N LEU A 119 9.20 -13.15 3.10
CA LEU A 119 8.86 -12.03 2.21
C LEU A 119 9.95 -11.67 1.18
N PRO A 120 11.27 -11.75 1.50
CA PRO A 120 12.31 -11.54 0.50
C PRO A 120 12.22 -12.51 -0.69
N ILE A 121 11.86 -13.77 -0.46
CA ILE A 121 11.69 -14.77 -1.52
C ILE A 121 10.45 -14.45 -2.35
N VAL A 122 9.36 -14.03 -1.72
CA VAL A 122 8.14 -13.60 -2.43
C VAL A 122 8.45 -12.42 -3.36
N ALA A 123 9.18 -11.41 -2.87
CA ALA A 123 9.61 -10.27 -3.68
C ALA A 123 10.51 -10.70 -4.84
N PHE A 124 11.46 -11.61 -4.59
CA PHE A 124 12.38 -12.14 -5.59
C PHE A 124 11.65 -12.89 -6.72
N VAL A 125 10.66 -13.72 -6.39
CA VAL A 125 9.79 -14.40 -7.37
C VAL A 125 9.07 -13.37 -8.25
N GLY A 126 8.54 -12.29 -7.66
CA GLY A 126 7.92 -11.19 -8.40
C GLY A 126 8.89 -10.51 -9.37
N ALA A 127 10.12 -10.24 -8.92
CA ALA A 127 11.17 -9.67 -9.76
C ALA A 127 11.60 -10.62 -10.90
N CYS A 128 11.65 -11.93 -10.64
CA CYS A 128 11.90 -12.95 -11.68
C CYS A 128 10.81 -12.94 -12.76
N PHE A 129 9.53 -12.80 -12.38
CA PHE A 129 8.45 -12.70 -13.36
C PHE A 129 8.59 -11.45 -14.24
N GLY A 130 9.00 -10.31 -13.65
CA GLY A 130 9.32 -9.09 -14.39
C GLY A 130 10.53 -9.28 -15.32
N LEU A 131 11.62 -9.88 -14.81
CA LEU A 131 12.83 -10.17 -15.58
C LEU A 131 12.53 -11.07 -16.78
N VAL A 132 11.81 -12.16 -16.59
CA VAL A 132 11.43 -13.07 -17.69
C VAL A 132 10.47 -12.36 -18.65
N GLY A 133 9.42 -11.72 -18.12
CA GLY A 133 8.40 -11.06 -18.94
C GLY A 133 8.98 -9.98 -19.86
N TYR A 134 9.67 -9.00 -19.31
CA TYR A 134 10.26 -7.91 -20.11
C TYR A 134 11.59 -8.30 -20.78
N GLY A 135 12.40 -9.13 -20.13
CA GLY A 135 13.70 -9.57 -20.67
C GLY A 135 13.56 -10.42 -21.94
N VAL A 136 12.63 -11.37 -21.97
CA VAL A 136 12.36 -12.16 -23.17
C VAL A 136 11.76 -11.28 -24.27
N GLN A 137 10.89 -10.30 -23.95
CA GLN A 137 10.41 -9.32 -24.92
C GLN A 137 11.56 -8.52 -25.52
N PHE A 138 12.51 -8.06 -24.69
CA PHE A 138 13.71 -7.35 -25.15
C PHE A 138 14.53 -8.16 -26.15
N LEU A 139 14.77 -9.45 -25.84
CA LEU A 139 15.57 -10.34 -26.69
C LEU A 139 14.88 -10.66 -28.01
N LEU A 140 13.56 -10.82 -28.01
CA LEU A 140 12.80 -11.29 -29.16
C LEU A 140 12.13 -10.17 -29.97
N LEU A 141 12.24 -8.89 -29.57
CA LEU A 141 11.50 -7.79 -30.17
C LEU A 141 11.69 -7.69 -31.71
N ASP A 142 12.89 -7.94 -32.20
CA ASP A 142 13.22 -7.87 -33.62
C ASP A 142 13.08 -9.24 -34.33
N SER A 143 12.77 -10.31 -33.58
CA SER A 143 12.60 -11.64 -34.15
C SER A 143 11.35 -11.73 -35.02
N PRO A 144 11.42 -12.28 -36.23
CA PRO A 144 10.25 -12.46 -37.10
C PRO A 144 9.23 -13.46 -36.55
N GLY A 145 9.64 -14.34 -35.62
CA GLY A 145 8.78 -15.33 -34.97
C GLY A 145 7.95 -14.80 -33.80
N LEU A 146 8.14 -13.54 -33.38
CA LEU A 146 7.41 -12.97 -32.26
C LEU A 146 5.96 -12.63 -32.67
N LYS A 147 5.03 -13.44 -32.19
CA LYS A 147 3.59 -13.22 -32.40
C LYS A 147 3.00 -12.38 -31.27
N PHE A 148 1.89 -11.71 -31.52
CA PHE A 148 1.14 -10.91 -30.52
C PHE A 148 0.89 -11.67 -29.21
N TRP A 149 0.50 -12.94 -29.27
CA TRP A 149 0.21 -13.74 -28.08
C TRP A 149 1.42 -14.00 -27.19
N HIS A 150 2.63 -14.07 -27.74
CA HIS A 150 3.85 -14.17 -26.96
C HIS A 150 4.07 -12.88 -26.14
N LEU A 151 3.89 -11.71 -26.78
CA LEU A 151 3.97 -10.41 -26.09
C LEU A 151 2.91 -10.30 -25.01
N PHE A 152 1.67 -10.72 -25.32
CA PHE A 152 0.57 -10.70 -24.36
C PHE A 152 0.88 -11.53 -23.10
N LEU A 153 1.29 -12.79 -23.26
CA LEU A 153 1.60 -13.68 -22.15
C LEU A 153 2.81 -13.20 -21.34
N LEU A 154 3.84 -12.71 -21.99
CA LEU A 154 5.04 -12.17 -21.33
C LEU A 154 4.71 -10.90 -20.54
N THR A 155 3.86 -10.02 -21.09
CA THR A 155 3.40 -8.81 -20.40
C THR A 155 2.48 -9.18 -19.23
N ALA A 156 1.62 -10.19 -19.36
CA ALA A 156 0.79 -10.69 -18.27
C ALA A 156 1.64 -11.29 -17.14
N LEU A 157 2.69 -12.05 -17.49
CA LEU A 157 3.64 -12.58 -16.50
C LEU A 157 4.33 -11.46 -15.73
N ALA A 158 4.81 -10.42 -16.43
CA ALA A 158 5.40 -9.24 -15.80
C ALA A 158 4.41 -8.51 -14.89
N GLY A 159 3.15 -8.35 -15.32
CA GLY A 159 2.07 -7.76 -14.53
C GLY A 159 1.75 -8.55 -13.25
N ASN A 160 1.84 -9.89 -13.31
CA ASN A 160 1.74 -10.72 -12.11
C ASN A 160 2.92 -10.44 -11.14
N GLY A 161 4.14 -10.27 -11.66
CA GLY A 161 5.32 -9.90 -10.85
C GLY A 161 5.12 -8.61 -10.05
N ILE A 162 4.44 -7.61 -10.63
CA ILE A 162 4.08 -6.37 -9.94
C ILE A 162 3.22 -6.66 -8.69
N CYS A 163 2.26 -7.58 -8.77
CA CYS A 163 1.45 -7.97 -7.62
C CYS A 163 2.26 -8.64 -6.51
N TRP A 164 3.23 -9.49 -6.85
CA TRP A 164 4.08 -10.17 -5.88
C TRP A 164 4.91 -9.15 -5.07
N ILE A 165 5.52 -8.18 -5.74
CA ILE A 165 6.28 -7.11 -5.08
C ILE A 165 5.34 -6.23 -4.24
N ASN A 166 4.16 -5.84 -4.76
CA ASN A 166 3.18 -5.05 -4.03
C ASN A 166 2.70 -5.76 -2.75
N THR A 167 2.46 -7.07 -2.80
CA THR A 167 2.05 -7.86 -1.64
C THR A 167 3.06 -7.74 -0.51
N VAL A 168 4.35 -7.85 -0.81
CA VAL A 168 5.44 -7.68 0.17
C VAL A 168 5.43 -6.27 0.75
N CYS A 169 5.38 -5.25 -0.12
CA CYS A 169 5.39 -3.85 0.29
C CYS A 169 4.21 -3.50 1.22
N TYR A 170 3.02 -3.96 0.88
CA TYR A 170 1.82 -3.69 1.68
C TYR A 170 1.84 -4.43 3.02
N LEU A 171 2.24 -5.71 3.02
CA LEU A 171 2.37 -6.49 4.26
C LEU A 171 3.37 -5.87 5.23
N LEU A 172 4.54 -5.43 4.74
CA LEU A 172 5.54 -4.75 5.57
C LEU A 172 4.99 -3.43 6.12
N SER A 173 4.33 -2.61 5.30
CA SER A 173 3.76 -1.33 5.73
C SER A 173 2.64 -1.51 6.77
N VAL A 174 1.78 -2.53 6.61
CA VAL A 174 0.65 -2.78 7.52
C VAL A 174 1.11 -3.43 8.82
N LYS A 175 1.98 -4.45 8.75
CA LYS A 175 2.34 -5.25 9.94
C LYS A 175 3.46 -4.63 10.76
N ASN A 176 4.51 -4.07 10.12
CA ASN A 176 5.60 -3.44 10.87
C ASN A 176 5.24 -2.09 11.51
N PHE A 177 4.16 -1.46 11.04
CA PHE A 177 3.70 -0.16 11.56
C PHE A 177 2.21 -0.23 11.92
N ALA A 178 1.76 -1.23 12.66
CA ALA A 178 0.34 -1.51 12.94
C ALA A 178 -0.40 -0.27 13.47
N SER A 179 0.15 0.45 14.46
CA SER A 179 -0.43 1.68 15.04
C SER A 179 -0.49 2.87 14.06
N ARG A 180 0.39 2.92 13.05
CA ARG A 180 0.51 3.97 12.03
C ARG A 180 0.49 3.41 10.60
N SER A 181 -0.13 2.25 10.42
CA SER A 181 -0.16 1.54 9.12
C SER A 181 -0.66 2.41 7.97
N ARG A 182 -1.61 3.29 8.23
CA ARG A 182 -2.18 4.22 7.24
C ARG A 182 -1.12 5.16 6.69
N VAL A 183 -0.30 5.76 7.57
CA VAL A 183 0.78 6.67 7.17
C VAL A 183 1.87 5.91 6.43
N ALA A 184 2.29 4.75 6.95
CA ALA A 184 3.30 3.91 6.31
C ALA A 184 2.88 3.45 4.90
N VAL A 185 1.62 3.01 4.73
CA VAL A 185 1.05 2.63 3.43
C VAL A 185 1.01 3.83 2.48
N SER A 186 0.52 4.99 2.91
CA SER A 186 0.44 6.18 2.06
C SER A 186 1.82 6.65 1.61
N LEU A 187 2.80 6.68 2.52
CA LEU A 187 4.20 7.00 2.20
C LEU A 187 4.77 6.01 1.18
N ALA A 188 4.68 4.72 1.45
CA ALA A 188 5.21 3.69 0.56
C ALA A 188 4.54 3.73 -0.82
N THR A 189 3.21 3.73 -0.87
CA THR A 189 2.47 3.71 -2.15
C THR A 189 2.63 4.97 -2.98
N SER A 190 2.92 6.13 -2.36
CA SER A 190 3.16 7.37 -3.11
C SER A 190 4.32 7.21 -4.09
N TYR A 191 5.37 6.51 -3.72
CA TYR A 191 6.52 6.27 -4.58
C TYR A 191 6.23 5.39 -5.80
N LEU A 192 5.18 4.57 -5.76
CA LEU A 192 4.69 3.88 -6.96
C LEU A 192 4.25 4.89 -8.05
N GLY A 193 3.72 6.05 -7.64
CA GLY A 193 3.39 7.15 -8.55
C GLY A 193 4.60 7.77 -9.26
N LEU A 194 5.81 7.65 -8.69
CA LEU A 194 7.04 8.14 -9.31
C LEU A 194 7.65 7.19 -10.33
N SER A 195 7.22 5.94 -10.36
CA SER A 195 7.87 4.89 -11.15
C SER A 195 8.05 5.27 -12.61
N ALA A 196 7.00 5.76 -13.29
CA ALA A 196 7.10 6.19 -14.69
C ALA A 196 8.15 7.30 -14.89
N LYS A 197 8.24 8.26 -13.94
CA LYS A 197 9.25 9.33 -14.01
C LYS A 197 10.66 8.81 -13.84
N VAL A 198 10.87 7.87 -12.92
CA VAL A 198 12.17 7.25 -12.70
C VAL A 198 12.65 6.51 -13.96
N TYR A 199 11.79 5.68 -14.56
CA TYR A 199 12.15 4.95 -15.80
C TYR A 199 12.38 5.90 -16.98
N THR A 200 11.56 6.95 -17.12
CA THR A 200 11.76 7.95 -18.16
C THR A 200 13.10 8.68 -17.98
N SER A 201 13.42 9.12 -16.76
CA SER A 201 14.67 9.79 -16.46
C SER A 201 15.90 8.86 -16.68
N LEU A 202 15.80 7.59 -16.30
CA LEU A 202 16.82 6.59 -16.58
C LEU A 202 17.04 6.40 -18.09
N ALA A 203 15.96 6.25 -18.86
CA ALA A 203 16.04 6.08 -20.30
C ALA A 203 16.63 7.32 -21.00
N GLU A 204 16.30 8.52 -20.54
CA GLU A 204 16.85 9.77 -21.07
C GLU A 204 18.34 9.98 -20.76
N THR A 205 18.80 9.51 -19.60
CA THR A 205 20.22 9.60 -19.22
C THR A 205 21.09 8.53 -19.88
N MET A 206 20.48 7.45 -20.39
CA MET A 206 21.15 6.30 -21.01
C MET A 206 20.67 6.08 -22.47
N PRO A 207 20.75 7.09 -23.37
CA PRO A 207 20.15 7.00 -24.70
C PRO A 207 20.79 5.94 -25.61
N ARG A 208 21.98 5.44 -25.27
CA ARG A 208 22.73 4.39 -26.01
C ARG A 208 22.62 3.00 -25.39
N LEU A 209 21.70 2.80 -24.43
CA LEU A 209 21.57 1.52 -23.73
C LEU A 209 21.06 0.40 -24.66
N ALA A 210 20.24 0.76 -25.68
CA ALA A 210 19.76 -0.17 -26.70
C ALA A 210 19.46 0.57 -28.02
N ASP A 211 19.28 -0.22 -29.10
CA ASP A 211 19.09 0.28 -30.48
C ASP A 211 17.79 1.06 -30.68
N SER A 212 16.80 0.84 -29.82
CA SER A 212 15.52 1.56 -29.89
C SER A 212 15.02 1.96 -28.50
N LYS A 213 14.19 3.00 -28.44
CA LYS A 213 13.55 3.46 -27.20
C LYS A 213 12.76 2.34 -26.54
N ALA A 214 11.98 1.56 -27.32
CA ALA A 214 11.20 0.43 -26.78
C ALA A 214 12.11 -0.62 -26.12
N LYS A 215 13.23 -0.99 -26.76
CA LYS A 215 14.21 -1.92 -26.16
C LYS A 215 14.83 -1.36 -24.88
N THR A 216 15.15 -0.06 -24.84
CA THR A 216 15.67 0.58 -23.63
C THR A 216 14.70 0.42 -22.45
N TYR A 217 13.42 0.70 -22.65
CA TYR A 217 12.41 0.53 -21.59
C TYR A 217 12.23 -0.93 -21.20
N LEU A 218 12.18 -1.86 -22.15
CA LEU A 218 12.06 -3.30 -21.86
C LEU A 218 13.25 -3.81 -21.04
N LEU A 219 14.47 -3.37 -21.36
CA LEU A 219 15.67 -3.75 -20.61
C LEU A 219 15.65 -3.16 -19.19
N LEU A 220 15.30 -1.88 -19.05
CA LEU A 220 15.19 -1.25 -17.73
C LEU A 220 14.10 -1.91 -16.88
N ASN A 221 12.93 -2.19 -17.46
CA ASN A 221 11.81 -2.85 -16.78
C ASN A 221 12.13 -4.31 -16.38
N ALA A 222 13.05 -4.97 -17.07
CA ALA A 222 13.52 -6.30 -16.71
C ALA A 222 14.56 -6.26 -15.58
N VAL A 223 15.58 -5.40 -15.71
CA VAL A 223 16.80 -5.48 -14.89
C VAL A 223 16.67 -4.67 -13.59
N VAL A 224 16.08 -3.47 -13.64
CA VAL A 224 16.03 -2.56 -12.48
C VAL A 224 15.25 -3.17 -11.30
N PRO A 225 14.05 -3.77 -11.49
CA PRO A 225 13.33 -4.40 -10.38
C PRO A 225 14.11 -5.54 -9.75
N MET A 226 14.83 -6.35 -10.55
CA MET A 226 15.66 -7.44 -10.05
C MET A 226 16.80 -6.93 -9.18
N ILE A 227 17.56 -5.95 -9.67
CA ILE A 227 18.70 -5.38 -8.93
C ILE A 227 18.23 -4.78 -7.60
N VAL A 228 17.17 -3.96 -7.62
CA VAL A 228 16.67 -3.31 -6.41
C VAL A 228 16.12 -4.35 -5.43
N THR A 229 15.42 -5.37 -5.90
CA THR A 229 14.87 -6.42 -5.03
C THR A 229 15.99 -7.19 -4.33
N VAL A 230 17.05 -7.57 -5.04
CA VAL A 230 18.21 -8.27 -4.45
C VAL A 230 18.89 -7.37 -3.41
N PHE A 231 19.08 -6.08 -3.73
CA PHE A 231 19.72 -5.13 -2.82
C PHE A 231 18.91 -4.90 -1.54
N VAL A 232 17.58 -4.83 -1.65
CA VAL A 232 16.67 -4.54 -0.53
C VAL A 232 16.30 -5.80 0.25
N ALA A 233 16.48 -7.00 -0.30
CA ALA A 233 16.06 -8.27 0.30
C ALA A 233 16.40 -8.43 1.81
N PRO A 234 17.59 -8.02 2.31
CA PRO A 234 17.90 -8.14 3.74
C PRO A 234 16.99 -7.30 4.66
N ALA A 235 16.42 -6.20 4.13
CA ALA A 235 15.55 -5.30 4.87
C ALA A 235 14.07 -5.75 4.89
N LEU A 236 13.66 -6.70 4.04
CA LEU A 236 12.27 -7.14 3.87
C LEU A 236 11.86 -8.17 4.94
N ARG A 237 11.82 -7.76 6.21
CA ARG A 237 11.49 -8.64 7.33
C ARG A 237 10.30 -8.10 8.11
N LEU A 238 9.47 -9.02 8.62
CA LEU A 238 8.46 -8.72 9.62
C LEU A 238 9.10 -8.71 11.00
N PHE A 239 8.67 -7.79 11.85
CA PHE A 239 9.13 -7.64 13.21
C PHE A 239 7.94 -7.69 14.16
N ASP A 240 8.11 -8.32 15.32
CA ASP A 240 7.11 -8.29 16.38
C ASP A 240 7.25 -6.95 17.13
N LEU A 241 6.19 -6.17 17.13
CA LEU A 241 6.12 -4.89 17.85
C LEU A 241 5.94 -5.17 19.35
N LYS A 242 7.01 -5.04 20.12
CA LYS A 242 6.88 -4.64 21.52
C LYS A 242 6.74 -3.13 21.55
N SER A 243 5.69 -2.68 22.23
CA SER A 243 5.26 -1.29 22.39
C SER A 243 6.35 -0.44 23.03
N ASP A 244 7.20 0.21 22.24
CA ASP A 244 8.17 1.17 22.77
C ASP A 244 8.22 2.46 21.96
N SER A 245 7.99 3.55 22.68
CA SER A 245 8.19 4.97 22.32
C SER A 245 7.41 5.52 21.13
N MET A 246 6.16 5.84 21.38
CA MET A 246 5.24 6.53 20.44
C MET A 246 5.76 7.90 19.96
N ALA A 247 6.39 8.68 20.84
CA ALA A 247 6.85 10.05 20.53
C ALA A 247 7.99 10.10 19.49
N SER A 248 8.93 9.15 19.53
CA SER A 248 10.03 9.06 18.55
C SER A 248 9.53 8.64 17.16
N THR A 249 8.43 7.87 17.10
CA THR A 249 7.81 7.41 15.86
C THR A 249 7.17 8.56 15.08
N ASP A 250 6.50 9.48 15.77
CA ASP A 250 5.78 10.59 15.11
C ASP A 250 6.76 11.58 14.46
N THR A 251 7.87 11.89 15.10
CA THR A 251 8.91 12.76 14.53
C THR A 251 9.53 12.13 13.27
N ALA A 252 9.82 10.84 13.30
CA ALA A 252 10.41 10.15 12.15
C ALA A 252 9.42 10.09 10.96
N PHE A 253 8.12 9.87 11.21
CA PHE A 253 7.10 9.97 10.16
C PHE A 253 6.97 11.38 9.60
N LEU A 254 7.04 12.42 10.43
CA LEU A 254 6.99 13.81 9.96
C LEU A 254 8.18 14.12 9.04
N VAL A 255 9.39 13.71 9.42
CA VAL A 255 10.61 13.86 8.60
C VAL A 255 10.47 13.10 7.30
N MET A 256 10.02 11.84 7.35
CA MET A 256 9.78 11.03 6.15
C MET A 256 8.75 11.68 5.22
N PHE A 257 7.68 12.23 5.77
CA PHE A 257 6.66 12.94 5.02
C PHE A 257 7.22 14.19 4.32
N ALA A 258 8.06 14.98 5.03
CA ALA A 258 8.73 16.14 4.44
C ALA A 258 9.67 15.75 3.29
N ILE A 259 10.47 14.68 3.46
CA ILE A 259 11.33 14.14 2.40
C ILE A 259 10.48 13.68 1.20
N THR A 260 9.35 13.00 1.46
CA THR A 260 8.45 12.54 0.41
C THR A 260 7.85 13.71 -0.37
N LEU A 261 7.40 14.77 0.31
CA LEU A 261 6.91 15.99 -0.36
C LEU A 261 7.98 16.64 -1.23
N ALA A 262 9.22 16.75 -0.72
CA ALA A 262 10.35 17.30 -1.49
C ALA A 262 10.64 16.44 -2.73
N THR A 263 10.58 15.11 -2.61
CA THR A 263 10.76 14.17 -3.73
C THR A 263 9.68 14.35 -4.79
N GLY A 264 8.41 14.48 -4.38
CA GLY A 264 7.29 14.76 -5.29
C GLY A 264 7.42 16.10 -5.99
N ALA A 265 7.79 17.16 -5.28
CA ALA A 265 8.02 18.48 -5.86
C ALA A 265 9.15 18.46 -6.90
N CYS A 266 10.26 17.81 -6.61
CA CYS A 266 11.36 17.61 -7.55
C CYS A 266 10.90 16.86 -8.82
N ALA A 267 10.08 15.80 -8.66
CA ALA A 267 9.54 15.03 -9.78
C ALA A 267 8.61 15.89 -10.67
N VAL A 268 7.77 16.74 -10.07
CA VAL A 268 6.90 17.69 -10.82
C VAL A 268 7.73 18.67 -11.61
N VAL A 269 8.71 19.33 -10.97
CA VAL A 269 9.60 20.29 -11.65
C VAL A 269 10.31 19.62 -12.82
N GLY A 270 10.82 18.39 -12.63
CA GLY A 270 11.44 17.62 -13.71
C GLY A 270 10.48 17.15 -14.80
N SER A 271 9.16 17.16 -14.55
CA SER A 271 8.14 16.76 -15.53
C SER A 271 7.65 17.90 -16.41
N ILE A 272 7.72 19.15 -15.93
CA ILE A 272 7.30 20.35 -16.68
C ILE A 272 8.29 20.68 -17.81
N GLY A 273 9.45 20.05 -17.81
CA GLY A 273 10.44 20.10 -18.91
C GLY A 273 11.63 21.00 -18.62
N SER A 274 12.73 20.69 -19.31
CA SER A 274 14.01 21.40 -19.19
C SER A 274 13.93 22.89 -19.56
N THR A 275 12.96 23.28 -20.38
CA THR A 275 12.72 24.67 -20.79
C THR A 275 12.21 25.58 -19.67
N ALA A 276 11.48 25.02 -18.71
CA ALA A 276 10.94 25.79 -17.57
C ALA A 276 11.87 25.76 -16.34
N SER A 277 12.65 24.69 -16.16
CA SER A 277 13.50 24.48 -14.98
C SER A 277 14.97 24.87 -15.17
N GLY A 278 15.42 25.05 -16.42
CA GLY A 278 16.83 25.32 -16.74
C GLY A 278 17.81 24.17 -16.41
N LEU A 279 17.32 23.04 -15.91
CA LEU A 279 18.11 21.88 -15.49
C LEU A 279 18.14 20.82 -16.60
N SER A 280 19.28 20.18 -16.79
CA SER A 280 19.43 19.06 -17.73
C SER A 280 18.77 17.77 -17.18
N SER A 281 18.41 16.82 -18.06
CA SER A 281 17.86 15.51 -17.66
C SER A 281 18.77 14.77 -16.68
N ARG A 282 20.10 14.94 -16.80
CA ARG A 282 21.08 14.34 -15.89
C ARG A 282 21.01 14.96 -14.50
N GLU A 283 20.90 16.29 -14.39
CA GLU A 283 20.78 16.98 -13.08
C GLU A 283 19.49 16.61 -12.38
N HIS A 284 18.38 16.50 -13.12
CA HIS A 284 17.13 15.97 -12.56
C HIS A 284 17.25 14.54 -12.03
N MET A 285 17.93 13.67 -12.80
CA MET A 285 18.13 12.29 -12.34
C MET A 285 19.00 12.24 -11.09
N VAL A 286 20.07 13.04 -11.00
CA VAL A 286 20.93 13.12 -9.81
C VAL A 286 20.12 13.63 -8.61
N SER A 287 19.34 14.71 -8.77
CA SER A 287 18.50 15.26 -7.70
C SER A 287 17.49 14.23 -7.19
N LEU A 288 16.83 13.51 -8.09
CA LEU A 288 15.87 12.47 -7.74
C LEU A 288 16.56 11.30 -7.02
N SER A 289 17.75 10.88 -7.49
CA SER A 289 18.53 9.81 -6.85
C SER A 289 18.97 10.19 -5.44
N VAL A 290 19.42 11.43 -5.22
CA VAL A 290 19.76 11.94 -3.89
C VAL A 290 18.53 11.91 -2.99
N LEU A 291 17.38 12.41 -3.44
CA LEU A 291 16.15 12.42 -2.66
C LEU A 291 15.63 11.01 -2.33
N LEU A 292 15.85 10.03 -3.21
CA LEU A 292 15.54 8.63 -2.94
C LEU A 292 16.50 7.98 -1.94
N ALA A 293 17.73 8.51 -1.80
CA ALA A 293 18.69 8.04 -0.82
C ALA A 293 18.49 8.68 0.58
N VAL A 294 17.99 9.91 0.66
CA VAL A 294 17.78 10.66 1.92
C VAL A 294 16.95 9.88 2.96
N PRO A 295 15.89 9.12 2.63
CA PRO A 295 15.16 8.29 3.59
C PRO A 295 16.03 7.33 4.40
N MET A 296 17.19 6.90 3.86
CA MET A 296 18.15 6.05 4.59
C MET A 296 18.78 6.72 5.81
N LEU A 297 18.75 8.05 5.88
CA LEU A 297 19.27 8.79 7.03
C LEU A 297 18.46 8.50 8.31
N ILE A 298 17.16 8.17 8.18
CA ILE A 298 16.29 7.87 9.33
C ILE A 298 16.74 6.59 10.03
N PRO A 299 16.77 5.40 9.37
CA PRO A 299 17.25 4.18 10.04
C PRO A 299 18.72 4.27 10.45
N ALA A 300 19.57 5.01 9.73
CA ALA A 300 20.95 5.24 10.11
C ALA A 300 21.06 6.06 11.41
N ALA A 301 20.34 7.17 11.53
CA ALA A 301 20.31 7.98 12.74
C ALA A 301 19.76 7.20 13.94
N LEU A 302 18.68 6.43 13.74
CA LEU A 302 18.11 5.57 14.78
C LEU A 302 19.09 4.48 15.23
N LYS A 303 19.80 3.86 14.30
CA LYS A 303 20.83 2.85 14.61
C LYS A 303 22.00 3.45 15.42
N ILE A 304 22.44 4.66 15.06
CA ILE A 304 23.46 5.38 15.84
C ILE A 304 22.94 5.66 17.26
N ARG A 305 21.71 6.16 17.40
CA ARG A 305 21.08 6.38 18.70
C ARG A 305 20.97 5.11 19.54
N GLU A 306 20.53 4.00 18.94
CA GLU A 306 20.47 2.67 19.60
C GLU A 306 21.86 2.21 20.06
N SER A 307 22.88 2.40 19.23
CA SER A 307 24.27 2.06 19.59
C SER A 307 24.80 2.95 20.73
N MET A 308 24.49 4.23 20.68
CA MET A 308 24.85 5.19 21.74
C MET A 308 24.18 4.80 23.06
N ASN A 309 22.89 4.50 23.06
CA ASN A 309 22.16 4.08 24.25
C ASN A 309 22.77 2.82 24.87
N LYS A 310 23.08 1.80 24.06
CA LYS A 310 23.76 0.59 24.54
C LYS A 310 25.12 0.87 25.19
N ILE A 311 25.89 1.80 24.63
CA ILE A 311 27.17 2.23 25.22
C ILE A 311 26.94 2.95 26.57
N TRP A 312 25.91 3.80 26.66
CA TRP A 312 25.54 4.49 27.87
C TRP A 312 25.02 3.53 28.95
N GLU A 313 24.20 2.55 28.58
CA GLU A 313 23.71 1.49 29.47
C GLU A 313 24.89 0.66 30.02
N ALA A 314 25.79 0.18 29.16
CA ALA A 314 26.98 -0.56 29.56
C ALA A 314 27.92 0.27 30.49
N LYS A 315 28.05 1.59 30.22
CA LYS A 315 28.78 2.51 31.12
C LYS A 315 28.10 2.69 32.47
N ARG A 316 26.76 2.70 32.48
CA ARG A 316 25.94 2.84 33.68
C ARG A 316 26.03 1.57 34.54
N GLU A 317 25.92 0.37 33.90
CA GLU A 317 26.10 -0.92 34.57
C GLU A 317 27.49 -1.05 35.21
N ASN A 318 28.55 -0.70 34.46
CA ASN A 318 29.92 -0.70 35.01
C ASN A 318 30.08 0.27 36.18
N ARG A 319 29.40 1.42 36.16
CA ARG A 319 29.45 2.40 37.27
C ARG A 319 28.66 1.94 38.48
N ILE A 320 27.56 1.20 38.30
CA ILE A 320 26.78 0.57 39.38
C ILE A 320 27.59 -0.55 40.02
N HIS A 321 28.35 -1.32 39.23
CA HIS A 321 29.22 -2.38 39.73
C HIS A 321 30.41 -1.86 40.55
N ASP A 322 30.87 -0.61 40.29
CA ASP A 322 31.92 0.05 41.02
C ASP A 322 31.43 0.75 42.32
N LEU A 323 30.13 1.06 42.44
CA LEU A 323 29.49 1.54 43.65
C LEU A 323 29.12 0.33 44.51
N GLY A 324 29.69 0.22 45.72
CA GLY A 324 29.46 -0.87 46.65
C GLY A 324 27.95 -1.14 46.88
N THR A 325 27.64 -2.36 47.32
CA THR A 325 26.30 -2.95 47.38
C THR A 325 25.20 -2.14 48.08
N ASP A 326 25.54 -1.21 48.98
CA ASP A 326 24.52 -0.45 49.74
C ASP A 326 23.96 0.75 48.97
N ASP A 327 24.76 1.39 48.10
CA ASP A 327 24.28 2.48 47.25
C ASP A 327 23.55 1.97 45.98
N ALA A 328 23.82 0.73 45.55
CA ALA A 328 23.19 0.12 44.39
C ALA A 328 21.69 -0.22 44.62
N VAL A 329 21.30 -0.55 45.86
CA VAL A 329 19.92 -0.89 46.21
C VAL A 329 19.01 0.35 46.10
N VAL A 330 19.47 1.50 46.53
CA VAL A 330 18.70 2.76 46.43
C VAL A 330 18.50 3.20 44.96
N VAL A 331 19.52 3.00 44.12
CA VAL A 331 19.42 3.37 42.69
C VAL A 331 18.47 2.43 41.92
N ILE A 332 18.43 1.15 42.27
CA ILE A 332 17.51 0.17 41.67
C ILE A 332 16.06 0.46 42.07
N GLU A 333 15.82 0.82 43.33
CA GLU A 333 14.48 1.11 43.86
C GLU A 333 13.88 2.39 43.27
N VAL A 334 14.69 3.41 43.00
CA VAL A 334 14.25 4.64 42.29
C VAL A 334 13.97 4.38 40.81
N MET A 335 14.73 3.47 40.15
CA MET A 335 14.50 3.09 38.76
C MET A 335 13.25 2.24 38.56
N ASP A 336 12.90 1.35 39.50
CA ASP A 336 11.67 0.56 39.48
C ASP A 336 10.41 1.42 39.70
N LEU A 337 10.54 2.56 40.35
CA LEU A 337 9.45 3.54 40.49
C LEU A 337 9.21 4.34 39.21
N GLU A 338 10.26 4.76 38.49
CA GLU A 338 10.13 5.46 37.20
C GLU A 338 9.61 4.53 36.08
N THR A 339 9.95 3.23 36.11
CA THR A 339 9.47 2.25 35.10
C THR A 339 8.03 1.82 35.34
N LYS A 340 7.50 1.91 36.56
CA LYS A 340 6.11 1.53 36.87
C LYS A 340 5.06 2.58 36.49
N GLU A 341 5.44 3.82 36.25
CA GLU A 341 4.51 4.85 35.78
C GLU A 341 4.23 4.78 34.26
N GLU A 342 5.06 4.08 33.47
CA GLU A 342 4.84 3.94 32.01
C GLU A 342 4.04 2.70 31.58
N GLU A 343 3.65 1.81 32.50
CA GLU A 343 3.02 0.52 32.17
C GLU A 343 1.48 0.53 32.21
N ILE A 344 0.84 1.65 31.99
CA ILE A 344 -0.62 1.72 31.89
C ILE A 344 -1.00 2.26 30.52
N VAL A 345 -1.35 1.40 29.67
CA VAL A 345 -2.45 1.25 28.69
C VAL A 345 -2.01 0.33 27.53
N VAL A 346 -2.01 -0.95 27.76
CA VAL A 346 -2.20 -1.91 26.66
C VAL A 346 -3.67 -1.80 26.26
N ALA A 347 -3.94 -1.08 25.17
CA ALA A 347 -5.26 -1.13 24.54
C ALA A 347 -5.50 -2.56 24.07
N GLU A 348 -6.43 -3.26 24.71
CA GLU A 348 -6.98 -4.51 24.18
C GLU A 348 -7.47 -4.24 22.75
N GLU A 349 -6.74 -4.78 21.76
CA GLU A 349 -7.21 -4.83 20.39
C GLU A 349 -8.56 -5.52 20.37
N ASN A 350 -9.61 -4.80 19.98
CA ASN A 350 -10.90 -5.40 19.66
C ASN A 350 -10.65 -6.56 18.70
N PRO A 351 -11.18 -7.77 18.98
CA PRO A 351 -11.07 -8.89 18.06
C PRO A 351 -11.86 -8.57 16.79
N GLN A 352 -11.20 -7.95 15.81
CA GLN A 352 -11.75 -7.84 14.47
C GLN A 352 -11.93 -9.26 13.92
N GLU A 353 -13.11 -9.53 13.37
CA GLU A 353 -13.42 -10.83 12.76
C GLU A 353 -12.44 -11.07 11.60
N GLU A 354 -11.47 -11.96 11.80
CA GLU A 354 -10.46 -12.33 10.81
C GLU A 354 -11.08 -13.17 9.69
N ILE A 355 -11.34 -12.53 8.55
CA ILE A 355 -12.04 -13.14 7.42
C ILE A 355 -11.04 -13.77 6.45
N GLY A 356 -11.18 -15.06 6.15
CA GLY A 356 -10.37 -15.76 5.16
C GLY A 356 -10.92 -15.58 3.72
N GLY A 357 -10.05 -15.80 2.71
CA GLY A 357 -10.33 -15.50 1.31
C GLY A 357 -11.66 -16.06 0.75
N LEU A 358 -12.05 -17.31 1.08
CA LEU A 358 -13.33 -17.88 0.65
C LEU A 358 -14.54 -17.30 1.40
N GLN A 359 -14.37 -16.95 2.66
CA GLN A 359 -15.42 -16.30 3.46
C GLN A 359 -15.67 -14.86 2.98
N LEU A 360 -14.61 -14.20 2.48
CA LEU A 360 -14.67 -12.87 1.91
C LEU A 360 -15.71 -12.78 0.79
N LEU A 361 -15.72 -13.75 -0.13
CA LEU A 361 -16.63 -13.78 -1.28
C LEU A 361 -18.12 -13.94 -0.87
N LYS A 362 -18.40 -14.40 0.34
CA LYS A 362 -19.76 -14.53 0.89
C LYS A 362 -20.28 -13.25 1.54
N LYS A 363 -19.40 -12.27 1.83
CA LYS A 363 -19.79 -11.01 2.48
C LYS A 363 -20.29 -10.00 1.43
N PRO A 364 -21.51 -9.45 1.56
CA PRO A 364 -22.04 -8.47 0.61
C PRO A 364 -21.23 -7.17 0.62
N ASP A 365 -20.62 -6.81 1.76
CA ASP A 365 -19.77 -5.62 1.88
C ASP A 365 -18.50 -5.73 1.03
N PHE A 366 -17.98 -6.95 0.80
CA PHE A 366 -16.89 -7.17 -0.14
C PHE A 366 -17.29 -6.81 -1.58
N TRP A 367 -18.48 -7.22 -2.04
CA TRP A 367 -18.93 -6.93 -3.40
C TRP A 367 -19.25 -5.45 -3.59
N LEU A 368 -19.84 -4.79 -2.58
CA LEU A 368 -20.00 -3.33 -2.59
C LEU A 368 -18.65 -2.64 -2.74
N TYR A 369 -17.64 -3.08 -1.98
CA TYR A 369 -16.30 -2.54 -2.04
C TYR A 369 -15.60 -2.85 -3.39
N PHE A 370 -15.73 -4.07 -3.89
CA PHE A 370 -15.19 -4.52 -5.18
C PHE A 370 -15.70 -3.67 -6.34
N PHE A 371 -17.02 -3.49 -6.44
CA PHE A 371 -17.61 -2.68 -7.51
C PHE A 371 -17.35 -1.18 -7.33
N SER A 372 -17.37 -0.66 -6.10
CA SER A 372 -16.99 0.73 -5.83
C SER A 372 -15.57 1.02 -6.33
N TYR A 373 -14.61 0.14 -6.00
CA TYR A 373 -13.23 0.28 -6.45
C TYR A 373 -13.11 0.13 -7.98
N MET A 374 -13.82 -0.82 -8.58
CA MET A 374 -13.83 -1.04 -10.02
C MET A 374 -14.38 0.17 -10.79
N PHE A 375 -15.45 0.80 -10.31
CA PHE A 375 -16.10 1.93 -10.96
C PHE A 375 -15.41 3.28 -10.67
N SER A 376 -14.32 3.27 -9.91
CA SER A 376 -13.52 4.46 -9.60
C SER A 376 -12.02 4.25 -9.85
N GLY A 377 -11.32 3.64 -8.92
CA GLY A 377 -9.87 3.44 -9.02
C GLY A 377 -9.43 2.74 -10.30
N THR A 378 -10.12 1.64 -10.66
CA THR A 378 -9.84 0.90 -11.90
C THR A 378 -10.21 1.72 -13.14
N LEU A 379 -11.35 2.42 -13.12
CA LEU A 379 -11.75 3.29 -14.22
C LEU A 379 -10.73 4.41 -14.47
N GLY A 380 -10.16 4.98 -13.39
CA GLY A 380 -9.06 5.95 -13.50
C GLY A 380 -7.80 5.36 -14.11
N LEU A 381 -7.45 4.11 -13.77
CA LEU A 381 -6.32 3.41 -14.41
C LEU A 381 -6.57 3.20 -15.91
N VAL A 382 -7.79 2.82 -16.29
CA VAL A 382 -8.18 2.66 -17.71
C VAL A 382 -8.06 3.98 -18.47
N PHE A 383 -8.49 5.10 -17.87
CA PHE A 383 -8.28 6.42 -18.45
C PHE A 383 -6.79 6.71 -18.71
N LEU A 384 -5.92 6.42 -17.72
CA LEU A 384 -4.47 6.64 -17.83
C LEU A 384 -3.85 5.76 -18.92
N ASN A 385 -4.27 4.51 -19.04
CA ASN A 385 -3.81 3.60 -20.10
C ASN A 385 -4.19 4.09 -21.51
N ASN A 386 -5.31 4.80 -21.63
CA ASN A 386 -5.79 5.37 -22.90
C ASN A 386 -5.35 6.83 -23.12
N LEU A 387 -4.64 7.46 -22.17
CA LEU A 387 -4.33 8.88 -22.19
C LEU A 387 -3.54 9.31 -23.43
N GLY A 388 -2.64 8.45 -23.93
CA GLY A 388 -1.90 8.68 -25.17
C GLY A 388 -2.81 8.83 -26.37
N GLN A 389 -3.75 7.92 -26.55
CA GLN A 389 -4.72 7.94 -27.67
C GLN A 389 -5.70 9.11 -27.55
N ILE A 390 -6.12 9.44 -26.33
CA ILE A 390 -6.98 10.58 -26.04
C ILE A 390 -6.26 11.88 -26.44
N ALA A 391 -4.97 12.00 -26.11
CA ALA A 391 -4.15 13.16 -26.49
C ALA A 391 -3.96 13.28 -28.00
N GLU A 392 -3.62 12.18 -28.66
CA GLU A 392 -3.47 12.11 -30.12
C GLU A 392 -4.77 12.46 -30.84
N SER A 393 -5.92 11.93 -30.40
CA SER A 393 -7.22 12.24 -31.00
C SER A 393 -7.56 13.75 -30.92
N ARG A 394 -7.07 14.44 -29.90
CA ARG A 394 -7.23 15.89 -29.71
C ARG A 394 -6.13 16.72 -30.39
N GLY A 395 -5.22 16.10 -31.16
CA GLY A 395 -4.11 16.78 -31.84
C GLY A 395 -3.00 17.26 -30.92
N LEU A 396 -2.90 16.70 -29.69
CA LEU A 396 -1.87 17.07 -28.73
C LEU A 396 -0.68 16.11 -28.88
N GLY A 397 0.43 16.58 -29.41
CA GLY A 397 1.66 15.78 -29.58
C GLY A 397 2.45 15.50 -28.30
N GLN A 398 2.03 16.04 -27.14
CA GLN A 398 2.77 15.99 -25.86
C GLN A 398 2.24 14.93 -24.91
N THR A 399 2.12 13.69 -25.36
CA THR A 399 1.65 12.56 -24.53
C THR A 399 2.50 12.36 -23.26
N SER A 400 3.83 12.52 -23.37
CA SER A 400 4.74 12.34 -22.23
C SER A 400 4.48 13.34 -21.10
N THR A 401 4.12 14.58 -21.43
CA THR A 401 3.77 15.63 -20.45
C THR A 401 2.50 15.25 -19.66
N LEU A 402 1.46 14.77 -20.36
CA LEU A 402 0.21 14.34 -19.72
C LEU A 402 0.41 13.10 -18.82
N VAL A 403 1.21 12.13 -19.26
CA VAL A 403 1.55 10.95 -18.44
C VAL A 403 2.37 11.36 -17.22
N SER A 404 3.35 12.24 -17.37
CA SER A 404 4.12 12.77 -16.24
C SER A 404 3.26 13.58 -15.27
N LEU A 405 2.34 14.40 -15.78
CA LEU A 405 1.37 15.13 -14.97
C LEU A 405 0.51 14.19 -14.15
N SER A 406 -0.08 13.19 -14.79
CA SER A 406 -0.89 12.17 -14.10
C SER A 406 -0.12 11.44 -13.03
N SER A 407 1.11 11.02 -13.32
CA SER A 407 1.99 10.32 -12.36
C SER A 407 2.32 11.20 -11.15
N SER A 408 2.66 12.47 -11.39
CA SER A 408 2.98 13.43 -10.33
C SER A 408 1.77 13.71 -9.43
N PHE A 409 0.61 13.95 -10.02
CA PHE A 409 -0.62 14.14 -9.25
C PHE A 409 -1.07 12.87 -8.55
N GLY A 410 -0.86 11.70 -9.15
CA GLY A 410 -1.09 10.41 -8.52
C GLY A 410 -0.18 10.15 -7.32
N PHE A 411 1.07 10.65 -7.36
CA PHE A 411 1.96 10.62 -6.21
C PHE A 411 1.39 11.42 -5.03
N PHE A 412 1.04 12.69 -5.24
CA PHE A 412 0.44 13.52 -4.19
C PHE A 412 -0.93 13.00 -3.75
N GLY A 413 -1.72 12.44 -4.67
CA GLY A 413 -2.99 11.81 -4.37
C GLY A 413 -2.85 10.70 -3.34
N ARG A 414 -1.80 9.87 -3.43
CA ARG A 414 -1.54 8.78 -2.47
C ARG A 414 -1.14 9.27 -1.08
N LEU A 415 -0.62 10.50 -0.95
CA LEU A 415 -0.32 11.12 0.34
C LEU A 415 -1.55 11.74 1.00
N LEU A 416 -2.57 12.11 0.20
CA LEU A 416 -3.76 12.82 0.67
C LEU A 416 -4.49 12.11 1.84
N PRO A 417 -4.66 10.76 1.84
CA PRO A 417 -5.29 10.07 2.95
C PRO A 417 -4.57 10.25 4.29
N SER A 418 -3.24 10.21 4.29
CA SER A 418 -2.44 10.45 5.51
C SER A 418 -2.57 11.88 6.02
N PHE A 419 -2.64 12.83 5.11
CA PHE A 419 -2.86 14.22 5.45
C PHE A 419 -4.26 14.43 6.06
N MET A 420 -5.30 13.82 5.48
CA MET A 420 -6.65 13.83 6.00
C MET A 420 -6.72 13.20 7.40
N ASP A 421 -6.01 12.09 7.63
CA ASP A 421 -5.94 11.44 8.94
C ASP A 421 -5.27 12.31 10.00
N TYR A 422 -4.18 12.98 9.66
CA TYR A 422 -3.48 13.88 10.57
C TYR A 422 -4.39 15.03 11.04
N TYR A 423 -5.08 15.70 10.11
CA TYR A 423 -6.01 16.78 10.45
C TYR A 423 -7.22 16.27 11.23
N SER A 424 -7.72 15.11 10.90
CA SER A 424 -8.85 14.49 11.58
C SER A 424 -8.50 14.11 13.02
N ALA A 425 -7.34 13.51 13.25
CA ALA A 425 -6.85 13.20 14.59
C ALA A 425 -6.72 14.46 15.44
N LYS A 426 -6.23 15.57 14.87
CA LYS A 426 -6.11 16.86 15.53
C LYS A 426 -7.47 17.49 15.88
N SER A 427 -8.51 17.24 15.07
CA SER A 427 -9.88 17.74 15.30
C SER A 427 -10.74 16.80 16.13
N GLY A 428 -10.22 15.70 16.65
CA GLY A 428 -10.95 14.73 17.47
C GLY A 428 -11.99 13.90 16.70
N HIS A 429 -11.94 13.91 15.35
CA HIS A 429 -12.87 13.16 14.51
C HIS A 429 -12.13 12.01 13.82
N SER A 430 -12.66 10.80 13.88
CA SER A 430 -12.13 9.68 13.08
C SER A 430 -12.80 9.65 11.70
N ILE A 431 -12.02 9.76 10.62
CA ILE A 431 -12.53 9.62 9.25
C ILE A 431 -12.61 8.13 8.89
N SER A 432 -13.79 7.67 8.50
CA SER A 432 -14.00 6.34 7.95
C SER A 432 -13.31 6.20 6.59
N ARG A 433 -12.63 5.07 6.32
CA ARG A 433 -11.98 4.79 5.03
C ARG A 433 -12.97 4.76 3.87
N THR A 434 -14.11 4.14 4.08
CA THR A 434 -15.19 4.10 3.09
C THR A 434 -15.74 5.49 2.81
N GLY A 435 -15.87 6.36 3.84
CA GLY A 435 -16.24 7.76 3.66
C GLY A 435 -15.20 8.58 2.88
N SER A 436 -13.90 8.41 3.20
CA SER A 436 -12.81 9.04 2.43
C SER A 436 -12.83 8.60 0.97
N MET A 437 -13.05 7.31 0.71
CA MET A 437 -13.14 6.78 -0.64
C MET A 437 -14.29 7.41 -1.43
N ALA A 438 -15.49 7.50 -0.84
CA ALA A 438 -16.65 8.14 -1.47
C ALA A 438 -16.39 9.61 -1.81
N SER A 439 -15.74 10.36 -0.89
CA SER A 439 -15.41 11.77 -1.10
C SER A 439 -14.39 12.02 -2.23
N LEU A 440 -13.52 11.05 -2.50
CA LEU A 440 -12.54 11.11 -3.60
C LEU A 440 -13.13 10.70 -4.96
N MET A 441 -14.19 9.88 -4.95
CA MET A 441 -14.85 9.43 -6.18
C MET A 441 -15.70 10.52 -6.83
N ALA A 442 -16.32 11.40 -6.05
CA ALA A 442 -17.16 12.48 -6.56
C ALA A 442 -16.40 13.47 -7.47
N PRO A 443 -15.25 14.06 -7.07
CA PRO A 443 -14.46 14.91 -7.97
C PRO A 443 -13.97 14.18 -9.22
N MET A 444 -13.72 12.88 -9.14
CA MET A 444 -13.31 12.07 -10.28
C MET A 444 -14.44 11.94 -11.30
N ALA A 445 -15.69 11.74 -10.86
CA ALA A 445 -16.86 11.74 -11.74
C ALA A 445 -17.03 13.10 -12.44
N CYS A 446 -16.87 14.20 -11.69
CA CYS A 446 -16.88 15.55 -12.27
C CYS A 446 -15.79 15.74 -13.33
N ALA A 447 -14.59 15.20 -13.11
CA ALA A 447 -13.48 15.29 -14.05
C ALA A 447 -13.78 14.55 -15.37
N PHE A 448 -14.46 13.40 -15.34
CA PHE A 448 -14.91 12.72 -16.56
C PHE A 448 -15.93 13.54 -17.35
N PHE A 449 -16.87 14.20 -16.69
CA PHE A 449 -17.79 15.12 -17.38
C PHE A 449 -17.10 16.39 -17.90
N LEU A 450 -16.06 16.88 -17.20
CA LEU A 450 -15.26 18.01 -17.66
C LEU A 450 -14.53 17.70 -18.99
N LEU A 451 -14.15 16.44 -19.23
CA LEU A 451 -13.54 15.96 -20.47
C LEU A 451 -14.49 16.03 -21.69
N LEU A 452 -15.78 16.25 -21.51
CA LEU A 452 -16.71 16.50 -22.62
C LEU A 452 -16.39 17.80 -23.35
N ASN A 453 -15.71 18.76 -22.70
CA ASN A 453 -15.21 19.97 -23.34
C ASN A 453 -13.96 19.65 -24.19
N PRO A 454 -13.89 20.17 -25.42
CA PRO A 454 -12.80 19.87 -26.36
C PRO A 454 -11.48 20.56 -26.04
N GLY A 455 -11.48 21.60 -25.21
CA GLY A 455 -10.29 22.42 -24.93
C GLY A 455 -9.17 21.64 -24.23
N SER A 456 -7.92 21.93 -24.58
CA SER A 456 -6.73 21.30 -24.00
C SER A 456 -6.63 21.53 -22.50
N VAL A 457 -7.00 22.70 -21.99
CA VAL A 457 -6.99 23.03 -20.56
C VAL A 457 -7.85 22.03 -19.76
N PHE A 458 -9.02 21.66 -20.29
CA PHE A 458 -9.91 20.69 -19.63
C PHE A 458 -9.29 19.30 -19.59
N LEU A 459 -8.51 18.89 -20.61
CA LEU A 459 -7.78 17.62 -20.59
C LEU A 459 -6.69 17.63 -19.53
N TYR A 460 -5.88 18.69 -19.44
CA TYR A 460 -4.85 18.81 -18.40
C TYR A 460 -5.46 18.82 -16.99
N ALA A 461 -6.49 19.63 -16.77
CA ALA A 461 -7.18 19.72 -15.46
C ALA A 461 -7.79 18.37 -15.06
N SER A 462 -8.53 17.72 -15.97
CA SER A 462 -9.12 16.40 -15.68
C SER A 462 -8.07 15.33 -15.44
N THR A 463 -6.98 15.33 -16.21
CA THR A 463 -5.86 14.40 -16.00
C THR A 463 -5.25 14.56 -14.61
N ALA A 464 -5.07 15.78 -14.12
CA ALA A 464 -4.58 16.07 -12.78
C ALA A 464 -5.57 15.57 -11.71
N ILE A 465 -6.86 15.86 -11.84
CA ILE A 465 -7.90 15.44 -10.89
C ILE A 465 -8.01 13.91 -10.87
N ILE A 466 -8.13 13.26 -12.04
CA ILE A 466 -8.25 11.80 -12.15
C ILE A 466 -6.99 11.13 -11.57
N GLY A 467 -5.79 11.67 -11.89
CA GLY A 467 -4.54 11.16 -11.32
C GLY A 467 -4.53 11.22 -9.80
N THR A 468 -4.90 12.37 -9.22
CA THR A 468 -4.99 12.58 -7.77
C THR A 468 -5.97 11.60 -7.13
N CYS A 469 -7.20 11.53 -7.64
CA CYS A 469 -8.26 10.68 -7.08
C CYS A 469 -7.89 9.20 -7.21
N THR A 470 -7.39 8.76 -8.35
CA THR A 470 -6.94 7.36 -8.56
C THR A 470 -5.82 7.00 -7.58
N GLY A 471 -4.83 7.89 -7.42
CA GLY A 471 -3.76 7.70 -6.44
C GLY A 471 -4.28 7.59 -5.02
N ALA A 472 -5.16 8.49 -4.60
CA ALA A 472 -5.74 8.49 -3.27
C ALA A 472 -6.62 7.25 -3.00
N ILE A 473 -7.50 6.88 -3.94
CA ILE A 473 -8.37 5.70 -3.84
C ILE A 473 -7.54 4.42 -3.72
N THR A 474 -6.49 4.27 -4.53
CA THR A 474 -5.61 3.08 -4.45
C THR A 474 -4.86 2.98 -3.12
N SER A 475 -4.44 4.10 -2.53
CA SER A 475 -3.81 4.14 -1.20
C SER A 475 -4.81 3.83 -0.08
N VAL A 476 -6.02 4.43 -0.13
CA VAL A 476 -7.10 4.14 0.83
C VAL A 476 -7.51 2.67 0.76
N ALA A 477 -7.56 2.08 -0.44
CA ALA A 477 -7.97 0.69 -0.62
C ALA A 477 -7.08 -0.31 0.14
N VAL A 478 -5.78 -0.05 0.25
CA VAL A 478 -4.88 -0.91 1.03
C VAL A 478 -5.27 -0.91 2.51
N SER A 479 -5.43 0.28 3.11
CA SER A 479 -5.82 0.39 4.52
C SER A 479 -7.27 -0.03 4.78
N ALA A 480 -8.18 0.26 3.86
CA ALA A 480 -9.59 -0.13 3.97
C ALA A 480 -9.77 -1.66 3.95
N THR A 481 -8.98 -2.39 3.15
CA THR A 481 -9.02 -3.85 3.13
C THR A 481 -8.63 -4.44 4.49
N SER A 482 -7.57 -3.91 5.12
CA SER A 482 -7.14 -4.33 6.45
C SER A 482 -8.18 -4.01 7.52
N GLU A 483 -8.81 -2.83 7.46
CA GLU A 483 -9.83 -2.40 8.43
C GLU A 483 -11.17 -3.17 8.28
N LEU A 484 -11.58 -3.51 7.05
CA LEU A 484 -12.85 -4.19 6.82
C LEU A 484 -12.79 -5.71 7.03
N PHE A 485 -11.63 -6.33 6.77
CA PHE A 485 -11.52 -7.80 6.67
C PHE A 485 -10.40 -8.40 7.52
N GLY A 486 -9.72 -7.59 8.35
CA GLY A 486 -8.64 -8.03 9.23
C GLY A 486 -7.26 -8.05 8.58
N ALA A 487 -6.22 -8.03 9.43
CA ALA A 487 -4.82 -7.93 9.00
C ALA A 487 -4.15 -9.29 8.75
N LYS A 488 -4.65 -10.39 9.34
CA LYS A 488 -4.03 -11.72 9.25
C LYS A 488 -3.99 -12.23 7.81
N ASN A 489 -5.14 -12.19 7.14
CA ASN A 489 -5.31 -12.65 5.75
C ASN A 489 -5.23 -11.50 4.74
N PHE A 490 -4.72 -10.33 5.13
CA PHE A 490 -4.70 -9.12 4.32
C PHE A 490 -4.12 -9.35 2.92
N GLY A 491 -2.98 -10.06 2.80
CA GLY A 491 -2.33 -10.28 1.50
C GLY A 491 -3.21 -11.02 0.49
N VAL A 492 -3.97 -12.02 0.95
CA VAL A 492 -4.93 -12.75 0.10
C VAL A 492 -6.13 -11.87 -0.21
N ASN A 493 -6.76 -11.28 0.82
CA ASN A 493 -7.98 -10.49 0.71
C ASN A 493 -7.79 -9.28 -0.22
N HIS A 494 -6.66 -8.57 -0.08
CA HIS A 494 -6.35 -7.41 -0.92
C HIS A 494 -6.08 -7.81 -2.38
N ASN A 495 -5.38 -8.91 -2.64
CA ASN A 495 -5.15 -9.37 -4.01
C ASN A 495 -6.44 -9.91 -4.67
N VAL A 496 -7.35 -10.52 -3.90
CA VAL A 496 -8.69 -10.87 -4.40
C VAL A 496 -9.48 -9.60 -4.75
N LEU A 497 -9.40 -8.54 -3.94
CA LEU A 497 -9.98 -7.24 -4.29
C LEU A 497 -9.37 -6.69 -5.59
N VAL A 498 -8.04 -6.67 -5.70
CA VAL A 498 -7.29 -6.13 -6.85
C VAL A 498 -7.63 -6.86 -8.16
N SER A 499 -8.21 -8.06 -8.10
CA SER A 499 -8.71 -8.75 -9.31
C SER A 499 -9.84 -7.97 -10.03
N ASN A 500 -10.43 -6.93 -9.41
CA ASN A 500 -11.34 -6.01 -10.10
C ASN A 500 -10.64 -5.22 -11.21
N ILE A 501 -9.30 -4.97 -11.10
CA ILE A 501 -8.54 -4.18 -12.07
C ILE A 501 -8.56 -4.84 -13.45
N PRO A 502 -8.15 -6.12 -13.63
CA PRO A 502 -8.25 -6.76 -14.95
C PRO A 502 -9.69 -6.85 -15.47
N VAL A 503 -10.68 -7.10 -14.61
CA VAL A 503 -12.09 -7.13 -15.02
C VAL A 503 -12.52 -5.75 -15.56
N GLY A 504 -12.26 -4.69 -14.82
CA GLY A 504 -12.59 -3.33 -15.23
C GLY A 504 -11.77 -2.86 -16.44
N SER A 505 -10.46 -3.17 -16.50
CA SER A 505 -9.61 -2.85 -17.65
C SER A 505 -10.12 -3.51 -18.94
N LEU A 506 -10.54 -4.77 -18.86
CA LEU A 506 -11.15 -5.44 -20.01
C LEU A 506 -12.48 -4.77 -20.41
N CYS A 507 -13.42 -4.63 -19.47
CA CYS A 507 -14.74 -4.11 -19.77
C CYS A 507 -14.69 -2.66 -20.27
N PHE A 508 -14.05 -1.76 -19.51
CA PHE A 508 -14.05 -0.34 -19.84
C PHE A 508 -13.09 0.00 -20.98
N GLY A 509 -11.94 -0.70 -21.05
CA GLY A 509 -10.96 -0.53 -22.13
C GLY A 509 -11.48 -1.01 -23.46
N TYR A 510 -12.04 -2.22 -23.51
CA TYR A 510 -12.65 -2.77 -24.74
C TYR A 510 -13.82 -1.91 -25.22
N PHE A 511 -14.70 -1.50 -24.29
CA PHE A 511 -15.84 -0.66 -24.61
C PHE A 511 -15.39 0.71 -25.17
N SER A 512 -14.37 1.30 -24.58
CA SER A 512 -13.77 2.55 -25.08
C SER A 512 -13.19 2.40 -26.49
N ALA A 513 -12.45 1.30 -26.73
CA ALA A 513 -11.90 1.00 -28.05
C ALA A 513 -13.00 0.74 -29.10
N PHE A 514 -14.08 0.06 -28.72
CA PHE A 514 -15.22 -0.17 -29.59
C PHE A 514 -15.91 1.15 -29.99
N LEU A 515 -16.17 2.05 -29.05
CA LEU A 515 -16.75 3.36 -29.33
C LEU A 515 -15.85 4.22 -30.23
N TYR A 516 -14.54 4.21 -29.96
CA TYR A 516 -13.55 4.89 -30.78
C TYR A 516 -13.56 4.38 -32.24
N GLN A 517 -13.57 3.06 -32.44
CA GLN A 517 -13.61 2.47 -33.78
C GLN A 517 -14.92 2.76 -34.51
N ARG A 518 -16.05 2.71 -33.78
CA ARG A 518 -17.35 3.05 -34.34
C ARG A 518 -17.37 4.49 -34.89
N GLU A 519 -16.79 5.43 -34.12
CA GLU A 519 -16.73 6.84 -34.51
C GLU A 519 -15.75 7.05 -35.69
N ALA A 520 -14.60 6.36 -35.71
CA ALA A 520 -13.67 6.38 -36.83
C ALA A 520 -14.31 5.82 -38.12
N GLY A 521 -15.01 4.66 -38.03
CA GLY A 521 -15.70 4.03 -39.14
C GLY A 521 -16.85 4.87 -39.71
N ALA A 522 -17.59 5.59 -38.86
CA ALA A 522 -18.62 6.51 -39.26
C ALA A 522 -18.07 7.68 -40.11
N ARG A 523 -16.79 8.00 -40.00
CA ARG A 523 -16.06 9.04 -40.77
C ARG A 523 -15.28 8.46 -41.94
N GLY A 524 -15.30 7.15 -42.16
CA GLY A 524 -14.53 6.49 -43.22
C GLY A 524 -13.02 6.55 -43.04
N ALA A 525 -12.54 6.76 -41.79
CA ALA A 525 -11.13 6.92 -41.44
C ALA A 525 -10.61 5.71 -40.65
N ALA A 526 -9.32 5.39 -40.82
CA ALA A 526 -8.67 4.35 -40.04
C ALA A 526 -8.39 4.79 -38.58
N THR A 527 -8.29 6.09 -38.35
CA THR A 527 -8.07 6.71 -37.03
C THR A 527 -9.09 7.83 -36.80
N CYS A 528 -9.57 7.94 -35.57
CA CYS A 528 -10.51 8.98 -35.19
C CYS A 528 -9.75 10.24 -34.75
N SER A 529 -10.13 11.41 -35.29
CA SER A 529 -9.59 12.71 -34.91
C SER A 529 -10.70 13.64 -34.44
N GLY A 530 -10.41 14.40 -33.38
CA GLY A 530 -11.34 15.34 -32.74
C GLY A 530 -11.88 14.86 -31.40
N ALA A 531 -12.50 15.77 -30.66
CA ALA A 531 -13.01 15.54 -29.32
C ALA A 531 -14.14 14.49 -29.25
N SER A 532 -14.94 14.37 -30.31
CA SER A 532 -16.07 13.42 -30.40
C SER A 532 -15.65 11.96 -30.32
N CYS A 533 -14.38 11.62 -30.64
CA CYS A 533 -13.87 10.24 -30.59
C CYS A 533 -14.04 9.57 -29.22
N TYR A 534 -13.97 10.34 -28.15
CA TYR A 534 -14.10 9.85 -26.77
C TYR A 534 -15.28 10.46 -26.00
N GLN A 535 -16.11 11.29 -26.64
CA GLN A 535 -17.19 12.00 -25.96
C GLN A 535 -18.18 11.04 -25.28
N ALA A 536 -18.65 10.02 -26.03
CA ALA A 536 -19.54 9.00 -25.47
C ALA A 536 -18.85 8.19 -24.36
N THR A 537 -17.57 7.87 -24.52
CA THR A 537 -16.76 7.17 -23.51
C THR A 537 -16.69 7.96 -22.22
N PHE A 538 -16.41 9.25 -22.25
CA PHE A 538 -16.32 10.09 -21.04
C PHE A 538 -17.67 10.25 -20.34
N ALA A 539 -18.76 10.38 -21.08
CA ALA A 539 -20.09 10.45 -20.52
C ALA A 539 -20.45 9.16 -19.76
N ILE A 540 -20.15 8.01 -20.34
CA ILE A 540 -20.42 6.70 -19.74
C ILE A 540 -19.49 6.45 -18.55
N TRP A 541 -18.19 6.77 -18.63
CA TRP A 541 -17.26 6.67 -17.53
C TRP A 541 -17.63 7.55 -16.36
N GLY A 542 -18.07 8.80 -16.62
CA GLY A 542 -18.57 9.71 -15.60
C GLY A 542 -19.80 9.15 -14.89
N ALA A 543 -20.79 8.67 -15.65
CA ALA A 543 -21.99 8.04 -15.09
C ALA A 543 -21.65 6.79 -14.26
N THR A 544 -20.75 5.93 -14.75
CA THR A 544 -20.26 4.75 -14.01
C THR A 544 -19.58 5.13 -12.69
N CYS A 545 -18.78 6.19 -12.70
CA CYS A 545 -18.12 6.70 -11.49
C CYS A 545 -19.15 7.25 -10.48
N VAL A 546 -20.24 7.89 -10.92
CA VAL A 546 -21.36 8.30 -10.05
C VAL A 546 -22.00 7.07 -9.39
N VAL A 547 -22.29 6.02 -10.17
CA VAL A 547 -22.81 4.76 -9.61
C VAL A 547 -21.87 4.18 -8.57
N GLY A 548 -20.56 4.13 -8.86
CA GLY A 548 -19.54 3.69 -7.92
C GLY A 548 -19.53 4.52 -6.64
N THR A 549 -19.67 5.84 -6.75
CA THR A 549 -19.76 6.75 -5.60
C THR A 549 -20.97 6.40 -4.71
N LEU A 550 -22.14 6.16 -5.32
CA LEU A 550 -23.35 5.76 -4.58
C LEU A 550 -23.17 4.41 -3.87
N LEU A 551 -22.56 3.41 -4.53
CA LEU A 551 -22.24 2.12 -3.90
C LEU A 551 -21.30 2.29 -2.70
N CYS A 552 -20.30 3.17 -2.82
CA CYS A 552 -19.38 3.46 -1.74
C CYS A 552 -20.06 4.19 -0.56
N VAL A 553 -21.03 5.08 -0.82
CA VAL A 553 -21.86 5.71 0.22
C VAL A 553 -22.71 4.65 0.94
N VAL A 554 -23.29 3.69 0.20
CA VAL A 554 -24.03 2.57 0.81
C VAL A 554 -23.10 1.75 1.72
N LEU A 555 -21.89 1.42 1.25
CA LEU A 555 -20.91 0.72 2.07
C LEU A 555 -20.54 1.51 3.34
N TYR A 556 -20.35 2.82 3.22
CA TYR A 556 -20.08 3.70 4.35
C TYR A 556 -21.19 3.68 5.39
N VAL A 557 -22.45 3.82 4.97
CA VAL A 557 -23.62 3.78 5.88
C VAL A 557 -23.73 2.41 6.56
N ARG A 558 -23.50 1.31 5.84
CA ARG A 558 -23.52 -0.05 6.40
C ARG A 558 -22.41 -0.25 7.43
N SER A 559 -21.18 0.16 7.12
CA SER A 559 -20.04 0.01 8.04
C SER A 559 -20.25 0.81 9.34
N ARG A 560 -20.84 2.00 9.27
CA ARG A 560 -21.22 2.80 10.46
C ARG A 560 -22.34 2.19 11.28
N SER A 561 -23.36 1.61 10.63
CA SER A 561 -24.46 0.93 11.32
C SER A 561 -24.00 -0.29 12.10
N PHE A 562 -22.96 -0.98 11.64
CA PHE A 562 -22.32 -2.07 12.38
C PHE A 562 -21.56 -1.56 13.61
N ALA A 563 -20.78 -0.49 13.48
CA ALA A 563 -20.06 0.12 14.60
C ALA A 563 -21.02 0.69 15.68
N GLY A 564 -22.19 1.20 15.28
CA GLY A 564 -23.22 1.72 16.19
C GLY A 564 -24.02 0.64 16.96
N ARG A 565 -23.93 -0.63 16.56
CA ARG A 565 -24.58 -1.77 17.27
C ARG A 565 -23.71 -2.40 18.35
N LEU A 566 -22.47 -1.97 18.50
CA LEU A 566 -21.61 -2.36 19.61
C LEU A 566 -22.12 -1.75 20.92
N PRO A 567 -22.10 -2.50 22.06
CA PRO A 567 -22.57 -1.98 23.33
C PRO A 567 -21.81 -0.69 23.72
N VAL A 568 -22.52 0.22 24.39
CA VAL A 568 -22.05 1.60 24.71
C VAL A 568 -20.65 1.66 25.33
N ARG A 569 -20.24 0.59 26.04
CA ARG A 569 -18.90 0.44 26.62
C ARG A 569 -17.78 0.31 25.56
N LEU A 570 -18.11 -0.21 24.37
CA LEU A 570 -17.17 -0.36 23.23
C LEU A 570 -17.20 0.85 22.28
N GLN A 571 -18.28 1.63 22.28
CA GLN A 571 -18.36 2.87 21.49
C GLN A 571 -17.42 3.97 22.01
N TRP A 572 -17.09 3.95 23.31
CA TRP A 572 -16.15 4.93 23.89
C TRP A 572 -14.72 4.66 23.41
N LEU A 573 -14.32 3.39 23.29
CA LEU A 573 -13.01 2.98 22.79
C LEU A 573 -12.83 3.26 21.29
N SER A 574 -13.88 3.19 20.48
CA SER A 574 -13.85 3.55 19.06
C SER A 574 -13.77 5.07 18.79
N ARG A 575 -13.98 5.90 19.81
CA ARG A 575 -13.84 7.37 19.74
C ARG A 575 -12.45 7.85 20.17
N VAL A 576 -11.68 7.00 20.85
CA VAL A 576 -10.34 7.31 21.38
C VAL A 576 -9.23 6.65 20.54
N ALA A 577 -9.55 5.65 19.71
CA ALA A 577 -8.69 5.07 18.70
C ALA A 577 -8.94 5.72 17.32
#